data_d1f4b6b1f7843246c31e109faee5d987
#
_entry.id   d1f4b6b1f7843246c31e109faee5d987
#
_cell.length_a   1.000
_cell.length_b   1.000
_cell.length_c   1.000
_cell.angle_alpha   90.00
_cell.angle_beta   90.00
_cell.angle_gamma   90.00
#
_symmetry.space_group_name_H-M   'P 1'
#
loop_
_entity.id
_entity.type
_entity.pdbx_description
1 polymer ?
#
loop_
_entity_poly.entity_id
_entity_poly.type
_entity_poly.pdbx_seq_one_letter_code
_entity_poly.pdbx_strand_id
1 'polypeptide(L)'
;MRKGESINTCKKRGLSEFFVLPLYHQLQIETNILNNMENKSKRIEEIFKQDLSMYLASRQRVDDQLPDAPDIEEQWAKIGESYLPDAMREFSKYPTVALGWIMFVGMAIAKYWDEDWELYGKVDNLYEYLRDRIDFDHMDDYILDQVLLLDENEHKATSTIVAECAARTYTLLIHQGYEPGTEAAFRGFIAALHQMYLMGAAMELKRLGYHMTQLQ
;
A
#
# COMPACT_ATOMS: atom_id res chain seq x y z
N MET A 1 35.23 70.26 -39.87
CA MET A 1 35.08 68.96 -40.55
C MET A 1 35.60 67.87 -39.65
N ARG A 2 34.74 67.04 -39.12
CA ARG A 2 34.98 65.63 -38.73
C ARG A 2 33.63 65.07 -38.25
N LYS A 3 33.20 64.07 -38.95
CA LYS A 3 31.98 63.31 -38.70
C LYS A 3 32.13 62.47 -37.44
N GLY A 4 31.17 62.48 -36.51
CA GLY A 4 31.04 61.56 -35.41
C GLY A 4 30.21 60.37 -35.83
N GLU A 5 30.77 59.18 -35.75
CA GLU A 5 30.05 57.91 -35.97
C GLU A 5 29.24 57.54 -34.71
N SER A 6 27.96 57.36 -34.92
CA SER A 6 27.04 56.83 -33.92
C SER A 6 27.20 55.31 -33.86
N ILE A 7 27.68 54.80 -32.75
CA ILE A 7 27.78 53.34 -32.50
C ILE A 7 26.41 52.88 -32.00
N ASN A 8 25.69 52.18 -32.86
CA ASN A 8 24.46 51.48 -32.53
C ASN A 8 24.77 50.24 -31.71
N THR A 9 24.60 50.32 -30.40
CA THR A 9 24.67 49.15 -29.48
C THR A 9 23.40 48.35 -29.58
N CYS A 10 23.38 47.37 -30.48
CA CYS A 10 22.34 46.35 -30.54
C CYS A 10 22.47 45.46 -29.30
N LYS A 11 21.58 45.67 -28.32
CA LYS A 11 21.40 44.76 -27.19
C LYS A 11 20.92 43.39 -27.73
N LYS A 12 21.84 42.41 -27.75
CA LYS A 12 21.50 41.01 -27.87
C LYS A 12 20.64 40.61 -26.64
N ARG A 13 19.33 40.72 -26.76
CA ARG A 13 18.42 39.98 -25.86
C ARG A 13 18.64 38.51 -26.13
N GLY A 14 19.10 37.78 -25.09
CA GLY A 14 19.49 36.41 -25.23
C GLY A 14 18.32 35.52 -25.59
N LEU A 15 18.51 34.70 -26.60
CA LEU A 15 17.63 33.62 -27.04
C LEU A 15 17.32 32.61 -25.88
N SER A 16 18.07 32.66 -24.76
CA SER A 16 17.88 31.81 -23.59
C SER A 16 16.58 32.12 -22.81
N GLU A 17 16.12 33.37 -22.77
CA GLU A 17 14.91 33.72 -22.02
C GLU A 17 13.61 33.24 -22.70
N PHE A 18 13.60 33.07 -24.02
CA PHE A 18 12.42 32.61 -24.73
C PHE A 18 12.14 31.10 -24.65
N PHE A 19 13.16 30.31 -24.37
CA PHE A 19 13.02 28.84 -24.28
C PHE A 19 12.99 28.32 -22.83
N VAL A 20 13.58 29.02 -21.90
CA VAL A 20 13.69 28.56 -20.49
C VAL A 20 12.38 28.81 -19.71
N LEU A 21 11.68 29.92 -19.96
CA LEU A 21 10.41 30.24 -19.29
C LEU A 21 9.28 29.26 -19.59
N PRO A 22 9.02 28.83 -20.84
CA PRO A 22 8.00 27.82 -21.12
C PRO A 22 8.35 26.46 -20.51
N LEU A 23 9.62 26.04 -20.55
CA LEU A 23 10.07 24.78 -19.96
C LEU A 23 9.94 24.78 -18.43
N TYR A 24 10.26 25.91 -17.80
CA TYR A 24 10.11 26.07 -16.34
C TYR A 24 8.63 26.03 -15.91
N HIS A 25 7.75 26.67 -16.66
CA HIS A 25 6.30 26.59 -16.42
C HIS A 25 5.76 25.18 -16.62
N GLN A 26 6.22 24.47 -17.62
CA GLN A 26 5.81 23.08 -17.88
C GLN A 26 6.30 22.15 -16.75
N LEU A 27 7.53 22.29 -16.30
CA LEU A 27 8.08 21.56 -15.15
C LEU A 27 7.33 21.88 -13.85
N GLN A 28 6.94 23.13 -13.62
CA GLN A 28 6.13 23.50 -12.46
C GLN A 28 4.72 22.89 -12.49
N ILE A 29 4.09 22.85 -13.67
CA ILE A 29 2.79 22.22 -13.84
C ILE A 29 2.89 20.72 -13.59
N GLU A 30 3.88 20.05 -14.16
CA GLU A 30 4.12 18.62 -13.95
C GLU A 30 4.41 18.31 -12.47
N THR A 31 5.25 19.12 -11.82
CA THR A 31 5.56 18.97 -10.38
C THR A 31 4.30 19.18 -9.53
N ASN A 32 3.46 20.17 -9.85
CA ASN A 32 2.22 20.40 -9.11
C ASN A 32 1.19 19.28 -9.33
N ILE A 33 1.13 18.70 -10.52
CA ILE A 33 0.28 17.55 -10.81
C ILE A 33 0.76 16.34 -10.00
N LEU A 34 2.05 16.04 -10.02
CA LEU A 34 2.65 14.93 -9.25
C LEU A 34 2.40 15.10 -7.74
N ASN A 35 2.63 16.29 -7.18
CA ASN A 35 2.38 16.57 -5.77
C ASN A 35 0.89 16.44 -5.41
N ASN A 36 -0.02 16.88 -6.27
CA ASN A 36 -1.46 16.70 -6.06
C ASN A 36 -1.87 15.22 -6.10
N MET A 37 -1.27 14.45 -7.00
CA MET A 37 -1.53 13.01 -7.13
C MET A 37 -0.99 12.24 -5.90
N GLU A 38 0.19 12.58 -5.42
CA GLU A 38 0.78 12.01 -4.21
C GLU A 38 -0.04 12.35 -2.95
N ASN A 39 -0.46 13.60 -2.80
CA ASN A 39 -1.33 14.01 -1.70
C ASN A 39 -2.69 13.32 -1.72
N LYS A 40 -3.24 13.06 -2.90
CA LYS A 40 -4.50 12.32 -3.04
C LYS A 40 -4.33 10.84 -2.70
N SER A 41 -3.19 10.22 -3.08
CA SER A 41 -2.86 8.85 -2.71
C SER A 41 -2.70 8.71 -1.19
N LYS A 42 -1.92 9.56 -0.56
CA LYS A 42 -1.75 9.58 0.91
C LYS A 42 -3.08 9.76 1.65
N ARG A 43 -3.98 10.60 1.11
CA ARG A 43 -5.30 10.80 1.71
C ARG A 43 -6.18 9.55 1.64
N ILE A 44 -6.16 8.82 0.54
CA ILE A 44 -6.96 7.60 0.41
C ILE A 44 -6.42 6.48 1.30
N GLU A 45 -5.11 6.33 1.40
CA GLU A 45 -4.47 5.40 2.34
C GLU A 45 -4.88 5.69 3.78
N GLU A 46 -4.88 6.96 4.19
CA GLU A 46 -5.29 7.36 5.54
C GLU A 46 -6.76 7.03 5.82
N ILE A 47 -7.65 7.16 4.84
CA ILE A 47 -9.06 6.77 4.97
C ILE A 47 -9.19 5.27 5.24
N PHE A 48 -8.49 4.41 4.48
CA PHE A 48 -8.51 2.98 4.72
C PHE A 48 -7.89 2.62 6.07
N LYS A 49 -6.73 3.19 6.38
CA LYS A 49 -6.04 2.99 7.65
C LYS A 49 -6.95 3.32 8.85
N GLN A 50 -7.56 4.48 8.82
CA GLN A 50 -8.43 4.94 9.91
C GLN A 50 -9.65 4.03 10.09
N ASP A 51 -10.36 3.68 9.01
CA ASP A 51 -11.55 2.82 9.10
C ASP A 51 -11.19 1.43 9.61
N LEU A 52 -10.15 0.82 9.05
CA LEU A 52 -9.72 -0.53 9.40
C LEU A 52 -9.17 -0.60 10.84
N SER A 53 -8.32 0.36 11.23
CA SER A 53 -7.76 0.37 12.60
C SER A 53 -8.85 0.56 13.65
N MET A 54 -9.80 1.48 13.44
CA MET A 54 -10.95 1.68 14.33
C MET A 54 -11.80 0.41 14.44
N TYR A 55 -12.09 -0.22 13.30
CA TYR A 55 -12.86 -1.46 13.29
C TYR A 55 -12.13 -2.58 14.05
N LEU A 56 -10.86 -2.83 13.72
CA LEU A 56 -10.06 -3.89 14.35
C LEU A 56 -9.81 -3.64 15.84
N ALA A 57 -9.62 -2.38 16.26
CA ALA A 57 -9.53 -2.00 17.68
C ALA A 57 -10.85 -2.29 18.42
N SER A 58 -12.01 -1.98 17.82
CA SER A 58 -13.32 -2.31 18.38
C SER A 58 -13.54 -3.82 18.56
N ARG A 59 -12.87 -4.63 17.76
CA ARG A 59 -12.86 -6.10 17.84
C ARG A 59 -11.71 -6.64 18.69
N GLN A 60 -10.91 -5.76 19.30
CA GLN A 60 -9.71 -6.11 20.09
C GLN A 60 -8.64 -6.89 19.29
N ARG A 61 -8.61 -6.71 17.98
CA ARG A 61 -7.65 -7.38 17.08
C ARG A 61 -6.38 -6.59 16.85
N VAL A 62 -6.42 -5.27 17.06
CA VAL A 62 -5.25 -4.39 17.12
C VAL A 62 -5.37 -3.48 18.34
N ASP A 63 -4.30 -2.82 18.73
CA ASP A 63 -4.32 -1.77 19.75
C ASP A 63 -4.67 -0.41 19.12
N ASP A 64 -4.98 0.59 19.95
CA ASP A 64 -5.29 1.96 19.48
C ASP A 64 -4.10 2.57 18.71
N GLN A 65 -2.88 2.16 19.04
CA GLN A 65 -1.67 2.48 18.31
C GLN A 65 -1.14 1.19 17.66
N LEU A 66 -1.02 1.24 16.33
CA LEU A 66 -0.46 0.12 15.59
C LEU A 66 1.06 0.01 15.85
N PRO A 67 1.61 -1.20 15.93
CA PRO A 67 3.04 -1.38 16.05
C PRO A 67 3.78 -0.81 14.84
N ASP A 68 4.91 -0.16 15.09
CA ASP A 68 5.83 0.28 14.05
C ASP A 68 6.73 -0.91 13.67
N ALA A 69 6.60 -1.38 12.44
CA ALA A 69 7.31 -2.54 11.91
C ALA A 69 7.87 -2.24 10.51
N PRO A 70 8.91 -1.37 10.42
CA PRO A 70 9.45 -0.91 9.14
C PRO A 70 9.96 -2.07 8.26
N ASP A 71 10.55 -3.10 8.84
CA ASP A 71 11.03 -4.28 8.11
C ASP A 71 9.89 -4.98 7.35
N ILE A 72 8.70 -5.05 7.95
CA ILE A 72 7.52 -5.65 7.33
C ILE A 72 6.96 -4.71 6.26
N GLU A 73 6.92 -3.40 6.53
CA GLU A 73 6.44 -2.40 5.57
C GLU A 73 7.33 -2.33 4.31
N GLU A 74 8.64 -2.44 4.48
CA GLU A 74 9.60 -2.46 3.36
C GLU A 74 9.38 -3.64 2.39
N GLN A 75 8.82 -4.77 2.85
CA GLN A 75 8.48 -5.89 1.98
C GLN A 75 7.34 -5.58 1.02
N TRP A 76 6.50 -4.58 1.32
CA TRP A 76 5.32 -4.26 0.52
C TRP A 76 5.64 -4.02 -0.95
N ALA A 77 6.73 -3.34 -1.28
CA ALA A 77 7.08 -3.03 -2.67
C ALA A 77 7.19 -4.31 -3.53
N LYS A 78 7.87 -5.34 -3.01
CA LYS A 78 8.07 -6.62 -3.68
C LYS A 78 6.79 -7.47 -3.66
N ILE A 79 6.16 -7.58 -2.49
CA ILE A 79 4.94 -8.37 -2.30
C ILE A 79 3.81 -7.81 -3.16
N GLY A 80 3.60 -6.51 -3.14
CA GLY A 80 2.54 -5.85 -3.90
C GLY A 80 2.70 -6.04 -5.41
N GLU A 81 3.93 -5.96 -5.93
CA GLU A 81 4.22 -6.19 -7.34
C GLU A 81 3.85 -7.63 -7.76
N SER A 82 4.26 -8.63 -6.98
CA SER A 82 3.99 -10.04 -7.30
C SER A 82 2.55 -10.47 -6.99
N TYR A 83 1.90 -9.85 -6.01
CA TYR A 83 0.49 -10.11 -5.68
C TYR A 83 -0.49 -9.53 -6.70
N LEU A 84 -0.13 -8.40 -7.31
CA LEU A 84 -1.03 -7.62 -8.17
C LEU A 84 -1.64 -8.42 -9.35
N PRO A 85 -0.91 -9.28 -10.08
CA PRO A 85 -1.50 -10.10 -11.14
C PRO A 85 -2.61 -11.04 -10.64
N ASP A 86 -2.42 -11.68 -9.48
CA ASP A 86 -3.42 -12.53 -8.85
C ASP A 86 -4.62 -11.70 -8.38
N ALA A 87 -4.37 -10.58 -7.71
CA ALA A 87 -5.41 -9.65 -7.25
C ALA A 87 -6.26 -9.12 -8.40
N MET A 88 -5.66 -8.69 -9.50
CA MET A 88 -6.39 -8.16 -10.66
C MET A 88 -7.26 -9.22 -11.34
N ARG A 89 -6.78 -10.46 -11.42
CA ARG A 89 -7.55 -11.59 -11.95
C ARG A 89 -8.81 -11.85 -11.13
N GLU A 90 -8.68 -11.85 -9.80
CA GLU A 90 -9.79 -12.17 -8.91
C GLU A 90 -10.71 -10.98 -8.64
N PHE A 91 -10.20 -9.76 -8.63
CA PHE A 91 -10.98 -8.57 -8.26
C PHE A 91 -12.23 -8.36 -9.13
N SER A 92 -12.17 -8.74 -10.39
CA SER A 92 -13.32 -8.61 -11.30
C SER A 92 -14.48 -9.53 -10.95
N LYS A 93 -14.22 -10.67 -10.26
CA LYS A 93 -15.21 -11.68 -9.89
C LYS A 93 -15.50 -11.66 -8.39
N TYR A 94 -14.44 -11.60 -7.60
CA TYR A 94 -14.47 -11.72 -6.14
C TYR A 94 -13.61 -10.63 -5.49
N PRO A 95 -14.05 -9.35 -5.52
CA PRO A 95 -13.25 -8.23 -5.04
C PRO A 95 -12.85 -8.35 -3.57
N THR A 96 -13.72 -8.93 -2.73
CA THR A 96 -13.41 -9.14 -1.31
C THR A 96 -12.39 -10.24 -1.09
N VAL A 97 -12.29 -11.22 -1.99
CA VAL A 97 -11.24 -12.25 -1.94
C VAL A 97 -9.88 -11.62 -2.21
N ALA A 98 -9.75 -10.83 -3.28
CA ALA A 98 -8.50 -10.13 -3.59
C ALA A 98 -8.04 -9.20 -2.45
N LEU A 99 -8.98 -8.54 -1.76
CA LEU A 99 -8.68 -7.68 -0.62
C LEU A 99 -8.38 -8.47 0.66
N GLY A 100 -9.08 -9.58 0.89
CA GLY A 100 -8.92 -10.39 2.11
C GLY A 100 -7.59 -11.15 2.12
N TRP A 101 -7.21 -11.75 1.00
CA TRP A 101 -6.04 -12.61 0.96
C TRP A 101 -4.72 -11.87 1.14
N ILE A 102 -4.60 -10.63 0.68
CA ILE A 102 -3.41 -9.82 1.01
C ILE A 102 -3.31 -9.53 2.52
N MET A 103 -4.42 -9.50 3.23
CA MET A 103 -4.41 -9.37 4.68
C MET A 103 -3.86 -10.63 5.36
N PHE A 104 -4.22 -11.83 4.88
CA PHE A 104 -3.59 -13.07 5.34
C PHE A 104 -2.08 -13.11 5.01
N VAL A 105 -1.68 -12.63 3.83
CA VAL A 105 -0.25 -12.49 3.50
C VAL A 105 0.46 -11.59 4.53
N GLY A 106 -0.11 -10.45 4.88
CA GLY A 106 0.44 -9.57 5.92
C GLY A 106 0.63 -10.28 7.26
N MET A 107 -0.35 -11.12 7.68
CA MET A 107 -0.24 -11.95 8.89
C MET A 107 0.91 -12.96 8.77
N ALA A 108 1.05 -13.64 7.63
CA ALA A 108 2.12 -14.61 7.40
C ALA A 108 3.51 -13.94 7.46
N ILE A 109 3.66 -12.73 6.88
CA ILE A 109 4.93 -12.00 6.93
C ILE A 109 5.28 -11.60 8.36
N ALA A 110 4.32 -11.13 9.15
CA ALA A 110 4.54 -10.84 10.57
C ALA A 110 4.94 -12.07 11.36
N LYS A 111 4.36 -13.24 11.05
CA LYS A 111 4.75 -14.52 11.66
C LYS A 111 6.18 -14.92 11.30
N TYR A 112 6.58 -14.80 10.04
CA TYR A 112 7.95 -15.05 9.59
C TYR A 112 8.96 -14.07 10.21
N TRP A 113 8.55 -12.80 10.39
CA TRP A 113 9.35 -11.80 11.06
C TRP A 113 9.61 -12.16 12.53
N ASP A 114 8.62 -12.68 13.23
CA ASP A 114 8.74 -13.13 14.63
C ASP A 114 9.58 -14.42 14.76
N GLU A 115 9.43 -15.34 13.82
CA GLU A 115 10.11 -16.65 13.91
C GLU A 115 11.63 -16.56 13.66
N ASP A 116 12.04 -16.00 12.53
CA ASP A 116 13.46 -15.88 12.15
C ASP A 116 13.65 -14.87 11.02
N TRP A 117 13.75 -13.58 11.37
CA TRP A 117 13.97 -12.55 10.36
C TRP A 117 15.35 -12.60 9.69
N GLU A 118 16.35 -13.21 10.35
CA GLU A 118 17.65 -13.41 9.71
C GLU A 118 17.58 -14.39 8.53
N LEU A 119 16.64 -15.32 8.58
CA LEU A 119 16.37 -16.28 7.51
C LEU A 119 15.40 -15.70 6.49
N TYR A 120 14.20 -15.32 6.92
CA TYR A 120 13.11 -14.90 6.02
C TYR A 120 13.36 -13.56 5.36
N GLY A 121 14.04 -12.62 6.00
CA GLY A 121 14.43 -11.32 5.41
C GLY A 121 15.40 -11.43 4.23
N LYS A 122 16.05 -12.59 4.04
CA LYS A 122 16.91 -12.89 2.88
C LYS A 122 16.15 -13.47 1.69
N VAL A 123 14.89 -13.83 1.86
CA VAL A 123 14.03 -14.30 0.77
C VAL A 123 13.72 -13.13 -0.15
N ASP A 124 13.98 -13.30 -1.44
CA ASP A 124 13.79 -12.22 -2.40
C ASP A 124 12.36 -11.68 -2.42
N ASN A 125 11.37 -12.57 -2.37
CA ASN A 125 9.96 -12.23 -2.32
C ASN A 125 9.19 -13.25 -1.47
N LEU A 126 8.68 -12.82 -0.34
CA LEU A 126 7.96 -13.70 0.60
C LEU A 126 6.57 -14.09 0.09
N TYR A 127 5.95 -13.31 -0.79
CA TYR A 127 4.71 -13.73 -1.44
C TYR A 127 4.94 -14.88 -2.41
N GLU A 128 5.97 -14.82 -3.24
CA GLU A 128 6.35 -15.91 -4.14
C GLU A 128 6.73 -17.16 -3.36
N TYR A 129 7.45 -17.00 -2.23
CA TYR A 129 7.77 -18.09 -1.32
C TYR A 129 6.52 -18.81 -0.77
N LEU A 130 5.43 -18.09 -0.50
CA LEU A 130 4.13 -18.67 -0.14
C LEU A 130 3.49 -19.35 -1.36
N ARG A 131 3.49 -18.69 -2.52
CA ARG A 131 2.88 -19.18 -3.76
C ARG A 131 3.52 -20.45 -4.31
N ASP A 132 4.81 -20.67 -4.07
CA ASP A 132 5.52 -21.89 -4.44
C ASP A 132 5.03 -23.14 -3.67
N ARG A 133 4.32 -22.93 -2.56
CA ARG A 133 3.82 -24.01 -1.70
C ARG A 133 2.35 -24.30 -1.89
N ILE A 134 1.58 -23.31 -2.31
CA ILE A 134 0.11 -23.41 -2.36
C ILE A 134 -0.47 -22.57 -3.48
N ASP A 135 -1.55 -23.06 -4.07
CA ASP A 135 -2.34 -22.30 -5.03
C ASP A 135 -3.01 -21.09 -4.39
N PHE A 136 -3.30 -20.07 -5.22
CA PHE A 136 -3.95 -18.85 -4.76
C PHE A 136 -5.29 -19.15 -4.06
N ASP A 137 -6.07 -20.09 -4.56
CA ASP A 137 -7.40 -20.42 -4.05
C ASP A 137 -7.42 -21.11 -2.66
N HIS A 138 -6.25 -21.55 -2.17
CA HIS A 138 -6.11 -22.20 -0.88
C HIS A 138 -5.12 -21.48 0.05
N MET A 139 -4.77 -20.24 -0.31
CA MET A 139 -3.74 -19.49 0.41
C MET A 139 -4.18 -19.12 1.83
N ASP A 140 -5.43 -18.75 2.02
CA ASP A 140 -6.02 -18.43 3.31
C ASP A 140 -5.94 -19.61 4.29
N ASP A 141 -6.45 -20.77 3.92
CA ASP A 141 -6.39 -21.99 4.74
C ASP A 141 -4.95 -22.38 5.05
N TYR A 142 -4.05 -22.34 4.04
CA TYR A 142 -2.64 -22.65 4.25
C TYR A 142 -1.99 -21.70 5.26
N ILE A 143 -2.22 -20.40 5.15
CA ILE A 143 -1.67 -19.42 6.06
C ILE A 143 -2.21 -19.65 7.47
N LEU A 144 -3.52 -19.80 7.64
CA LEU A 144 -4.15 -19.94 8.94
C LEU A 144 -3.73 -21.25 9.64
N ASP A 145 -3.69 -22.37 8.90
CA ASP A 145 -3.44 -23.69 9.45
C ASP A 145 -1.95 -24.04 9.55
N GLN A 146 -1.14 -23.68 8.54
CA GLN A 146 0.25 -24.16 8.43
C GLN A 146 1.28 -23.09 8.79
N VAL A 147 0.96 -21.80 8.63
CA VAL A 147 1.88 -20.72 8.99
C VAL A 147 1.57 -20.18 10.38
N LEU A 148 0.32 -19.81 10.63
CA LEU A 148 -0.11 -19.22 11.91
C LEU A 148 -0.43 -20.27 12.97
N LEU A 149 -0.67 -21.51 12.56
CA LEU A 149 -1.01 -22.65 13.41
C LEU A 149 -2.22 -22.37 14.32
N LEU A 150 -3.28 -21.78 13.76
CA LEU A 150 -4.48 -21.44 14.51
C LEU A 150 -5.32 -22.68 14.79
N ASP A 151 -5.96 -22.71 15.97
CA ASP A 151 -7.02 -23.69 16.21
C ASP A 151 -8.29 -23.35 15.41
N GLU A 152 -9.24 -24.31 15.37
CA GLU A 152 -10.48 -24.16 14.59
C GLU A 152 -11.30 -22.90 14.96
N ASN A 153 -11.31 -22.51 16.25
CA ASN A 153 -12.05 -21.34 16.70
C ASN A 153 -11.36 -20.03 16.28
N GLU A 154 -10.03 -19.97 16.44
CA GLU A 154 -9.22 -18.82 16.01
C GLU A 154 -9.21 -18.69 14.49
N HIS A 155 -9.08 -19.80 13.75
CA HIS A 155 -9.21 -19.84 12.29
C HIS A 155 -10.53 -19.19 11.85
N LYS A 156 -11.67 -19.67 12.34
CA LYS A 156 -13.00 -19.15 12.00
C LYS A 156 -13.17 -17.68 12.39
N ALA A 157 -12.70 -17.31 13.59
CA ALA A 157 -12.77 -15.93 14.05
C ALA A 157 -11.92 -14.99 13.20
N THR A 158 -10.72 -15.41 12.83
CA THR A 158 -9.80 -14.63 11.99
C THR A 158 -10.33 -14.48 10.57
N SER A 159 -10.81 -15.56 9.95
CA SER A 159 -11.42 -15.54 8.62
C SER A 159 -12.64 -14.61 8.58
N THR A 160 -13.47 -14.61 9.63
CA THR A 160 -14.61 -13.70 9.74
C THR A 160 -14.16 -12.24 9.79
N ILE A 161 -13.18 -11.91 10.60
CA ILE A 161 -12.65 -10.53 10.71
C ILE A 161 -12.04 -10.07 9.39
N VAL A 162 -11.26 -10.92 8.72
CA VAL A 162 -10.66 -10.59 7.42
C VAL A 162 -11.74 -10.35 6.36
N ALA A 163 -12.79 -11.19 6.31
CA ALA A 163 -13.90 -11.00 5.39
C ALA A 163 -14.66 -9.68 5.65
N GLU A 164 -14.87 -9.31 6.93
CA GLU A 164 -15.48 -8.03 7.29
C GLU A 164 -14.58 -6.83 6.92
N CYS A 165 -13.27 -6.92 7.14
CA CYS A 165 -12.30 -5.90 6.69
C CYS A 165 -12.33 -5.74 5.16
N ALA A 166 -12.32 -6.85 4.42
CA ALA A 166 -12.38 -6.84 2.96
C ALA A 166 -13.68 -6.20 2.42
N ALA A 167 -14.82 -6.51 3.01
CA ALA A 167 -16.11 -5.92 2.65
C ALA A 167 -16.16 -4.41 2.94
N ARG A 168 -15.62 -3.96 4.07
CA ARG A 168 -15.49 -2.53 4.42
C ARG A 168 -14.60 -1.80 3.44
N THR A 169 -13.41 -2.34 3.18
CA THR A 169 -12.43 -1.75 2.25
C THR A 169 -13.01 -1.64 0.84
N TYR A 170 -13.68 -2.69 0.36
CA TYR A 170 -14.38 -2.66 -0.93
C TYR A 170 -15.47 -1.58 -0.96
N THR A 171 -16.28 -1.49 0.08
CA THR A 171 -17.33 -0.47 0.20
C THR A 171 -16.73 0.95 0.16
N LEU A 172 -15.66 1.20 0.90
CA LEU A 172 -14.96 2.48 0.87
C LEU A 172 -14.38 2.78 -0.51
N LEU A 173 -13.78 1.77 -1.18
CA LEU A 173 -13.19 1.94 -2.51
C LEU A 173 -14.23 2.36 -3.55
N ILE A 174 -15.40 1.71 -3.59
CA ILE A 174 -16.48 2.08 -4.54
C ILE A 174 -17.08 3.44 -4.23
N HIS A 175 -17.15 3.85 -2.96
CA HIS A 175 -17.69 5.16 -2.55
C HIS A 175 -16.73 6.33 -2.85
N GLN A 176 -15.46 6.07 -3.24
CA GLN A 176 -14.58 7.14 -3.72
C GLN A 176 -15.01 7.74 -5.06
N GLY A 177 -15.95 7.10 -5.75
CA GLY A 177 -16.47 7.60 -7.03
C GLY A 177 -15.43 7.61 -8.16
N TYR A 178 -14.43 6.72 -8.09
CA TYR A 178 -13.48 6.57 -9.18
C TYR A 178 -14.15 5.98 -10.42
N GLU A 179 -13.84 6.56 -11.57
CA GLU A 179 -14.24 5.97 -12.84
C GLU A 179 -13.43 4.70 -13.10
N PRO A 180 -14.09 3.54 -13.37
CA PRO A 180 -13.41 2.28 -13.64
C PRO A 180 -12.42 2.39 -14.82
N GLY A 181 -11.26 1.73 -14.69
CA GLY A 181 -10.22 1.73 -15.71
C GLY A 181 -9.34 2.98 -15.72
N THR A 182 -9.55 3.92 -14.79
CA THR A 182 -8.68 5.09 -14.64
C THR A 182 -7.48 4.82 -13.74
N GLU A 183 -6.43 5.59 -13.91
CA GLU A 183 -5.26 5.57 -13.03
C GLU A 183 -5.63 5.86 -11.56
N ALA A 184 -6.61 6.73 -11.33
CA ALA A 184 -7.09 7.05 -9.99
C ALA A 184 -7.76 5.84 -9.32
N ALA A 185 -8.57 5.07 -10.06
CA ALA A 185 -9.17 3.82 -9.58
C ALA A 185 -8.10 2.78 -9.25
N PHE A 186 -7.10 2.63 -10.13
CA PHE A 186 -5.99 1.70 -9.93
C PHE A 186 -5.16 2.06 -8.70
N ARG A 187 -4.80 3.34 -8.51
CA ARG A 187 -4.09 3.80 -7.32
C ARG A 187 -4.89 3.59 -6.04
N GLY A 188 -6.20 3.84 -6.09
CA GLY A 188 -7.10 3.56 -4.97
C GLY A 188 -7.11 2.08 -4.60
N PHE A 189 -7.08 1.20 -5.59
CA PHE A 189 -7.00 -0.24 -5.37
C PHE A 189 -5.66 -0.66 -4.75
N ILE A 190 -4.51 -0.14 -5.24
CA ILE A 190 -3.19 -0.39 -4.64
C ILE A 190 -3.14 0.10 -3.20
N ALA A 191 -3.66 1.29 -2.91
CA ALA A 191 -3.75 1.82 -1.55
C ALA A 191 -4.59 0.93 -0.63
N ALA A 192 -5.70 0.39 -1.12
CA ALA A 192 -6.52 -0.56 -0.39
C ALA A 192 -5.77 -1.86 -0.06
N LEU A 193 -5.08 -2.44 -1.05
CA LEU A 193 -4.25 -3.64 -0.86
C LEU A 193 -3.14 -3.39 0.17
N HIS A 194 -2.45 -2.26 0.08
CA HIS A 194 -1.37 -1.89 1.01
C HIS A 194 -1.89 -1.80 2.45
N GLN A 195 -3.00 -1.10 2.67
CA GLN A 195 -3.56 -0.98 4.02
C GLN A 195 -4.10 -2.31 4.55
N MET A 196 -4.68 -3.16 3.72
CA MET A 196 -5.08 -4.52 4.12
C MET A 196 -3.87 -5.37 4.54
N TYR A 197 -2.76 -5.30 3.78
CA TYR A 197 -1.50 -5.95 4.13
C TYR A 197 -0.98 -5.51 5.50
N LEU A 198 -0.88 -4.20 5.73
CA LEU A 198 -0.39 -3.64 7.01
C LEU A 198 -1.31 -3.98 8.19
N MET A 199 -2.63 -3.98 7.98
CA MET A 199 -3.58 -4.38 9.03
C MET A 199 -3.49 -5.87 9.35
N GLY A 200 -3.22 -6.72 8.37
CA GLY A 200 -2.94 -8.13 8.60
C GLY A 200 -1.70 -8.33 9.46
N ALA A 201 -0.61 -7.64 9.10
CA ALA A 201 0.61 -7.67 9.90
C ALA A 201 0.39 -7.18 11.35
N ALA A 202 -0.33 -6.07 11.52
CA ALA A 202 -0.63 -5.51 12.84
C ALA A 202 -1.48 -6.47 13.71
N MET A 203 -2.46 -7.16 13.10
CA MET A 203 -3.25 -8.18 13.79
C MET A 203 -2.39 -9.32 14.32
N GLU A 204 -1.50 -9.84 13.50
CA GLU A 204 -0.64 -10.94 13.88
C GLU A 204 0.40 -10.50 14.90
N LEU A 205 1.04 -9.34 14.75
CA LEU A 205 1.95 -8.79 15.74
C LEU A 205 1.29 -8.68 17.11
N LYS A 206 0.03 -8.19 17.17
CA LYS A 206 -0.72 -8.15 18.43
C LYS A 206 -0.97 -9.56 18.99
N ARG A 207 -1.34 -10.53 18.17
CA ARG A 207 -1.56 -11.92 18.58
C ARG A 207 -0.28 -12.54 19.16
N LEU A 208 0.88 -12.20 18.60
CA LEU A 208 2.21 -12.60 19.08
C LEU A 208 2.65 -11.86 20.35
N GLY A 209 1.89 -10.86 20.81
CA GLY A 209 2.16 -10.12 22.03
C GLY A 209 2.97 -8.84 21.87
N TYR A 210 3.15 -8.37 20.64
CA TYR A 210 3.77 -7.07 20.38
C TYR A 210 2.78 -5.94 20.63
N HIS A 211 3.09 -5.09 21.59
CA HIS A 211 2.29 -3.92 21.95
C HIS A 211 3.15 -2.66 21.90
N MET A 212 2.58 -1.56 21.40
CA MET A 212 3.23 -0.26 21.53
C MET A 212 3.21 0.17 22.99
N THR A 213 4.37 0.21 23.62
CA THR A 213 4.55 0.81 24.95
C THR A 213 4.54 2.33 24.77
N GLN A 214 3.54 3.02 25.34
CA GLN A 214 3.63 4.47 25.51
C GLN A 214 4.81 4.73 26.46
N LEU A 215 5.87 5.34 25.95
CA LEU A 215 6.89 5.93 26.82
C LEU A 215 6.21 7.08 27.57
N GLN A 216 5.95 6.87 28.86
CA GLN A 216 5.46 7.90 29.80
C GLN A 216 6.56 8.91 30.10
#